data_641f3fb6049c3d6274984581cf43c254
#
_entry.id   641f3fb6049c3d6274984581cf43c254
#
_cell.length_a   1.000
_cell.length_b   1.000
_cell.length_c   1.000
_cell.angle_alpha   90.00
_cell.angle_beta   90.00
_cell.angle_gamma   90.00
#
_symmetry.space_group_name_H-M   'P 1'
#
loop_
_entity.id
_entity.type
_entity.pdbx_description
1 polymer ?
#
loop_
_entity_poly.entity_id
_entity_poly.type
_entity_poly.pdbx_seq_one_letter_code
_entity_poly.pdbx_strand_id
1 'polypeptide(L)'
;MLKRTKGVRFVMAGSGDMMNRSIRMVARLGISDRFHFTGFLRGADVQKMFALSDVYIMPSVSEPFGISPLEAMRTGVPSIISHQSGAAEVLKYALKVDFWDVDAMADDIYALLTYPALAHFATAQGYDEVNELKWNNATAKLKKVYESVLNQ
;
A
#
# COMPACT_ATOMS: atom_id res chain seq x y z
N MET A 1 -13.30 6.66 10.58
CA MET A 1 -11.90 6.66 11.03
C MET A 1 -11.63 7.77 12.05
N LEU A 2 -11.56 9.06 11.70
CA LEU A 2 -11.18 10.17 12.61
C LEU A 2 -12.10 10.40 13.82
N LYS A 3 -13.32 9.90 13.80
CA LYS A 3 -14.22 9.91 14.96
C LYS A 3 -13.82 8.89 16.03
N ARG A 4 -13.08 7.84 15.65
CA ARG A 4 -12.66 6.74 16.52
C ARG A 4 -11.24 6.92 17.09
N THR A 5 -10.34 7.62 16.37
CA THR A 5 -8.94 7.82 16.75
C THR A 5 -8.55 9.28 16.71
N LYS A 6 -7.85 9.70 17.78
CA LYS A 6 -7.21 11.02 17.85
C LYS A 6 -5.74 10.88 17.41
N GLY A 7 -5.19 11.92 16.79
CA GLY A 7 -3.75 11.96 16.46
C GLY A 7 -3.36 11.38 15.11
N VAL A 8 -4.30 10.81 14.34
CA VAL A 8 -4.00 10.30 12.99
C VAL A 8 -3.73 11.45 12.04
N ARG A 9 -2.68 11.31 11.26
CA ARG A 9 -2.31 12.22 10.15
C ARG A 9 -2.27 11.42 8.85
N PHE A 10 -2.69 12.05 7.77
CA PHE A 10 -2.68 11.48 6.44
C PHE A 10 -1.65 12.18 5.57
N VAL A 11 -0.94 11.40 4.77
CA VAL A 11 -0.03 11.91 3.76
C VAL A 11 -0.46 11.36 2.41
N MET A 12 -0.66 12.23 1.45
CA MET A 12 -0.90 11.86 0.05
C MET A 12 0.34 12.24 -0.77
N ALA A 13 1.07 11.22 -1.20
CA ALA A 13 2.19 11.38 -2.10
C ALA A 13 1.74 11.12 -3.53
N GLY A 14 2.15 11.99 -4.45
CA GLY A 14 1.81 11.90 -5.86
C GLY A 14 1.38 13.24 -6.44
N SER A 15 1.13 13.23 -7.73
CA SER A 15 0.61 14.38 -8.49
C SER A 15 -0.34 13.88 -9.58
N GLY A 16 -1.25 14.71 -10.04
CA GLY A 16 -2.20 14.40 -11.10
C GLY A 16 -3.42 15.32 -11.07
N ASP A 17 -4.31 15.11 -12.02
CA ASP A 17 -5.48 15.97 -12.27
C ASP A 17 -6.42 16.04 -11.06
N MET A 18 -6.45 14.99 -10.25
CA MET A 18 -7.31 14.90 -9.08
C MET A 18 -6.79 15.64 -7.85
N MET A 19 -5.54 16.16 -7.87
CA MET A 19 -4.92 16.83 -6.72
C MET A 19 -5.79 17.98 -6.19
N ASN A 20 -6.20 18.90 -7.06
CA ASN A 20 -7.03 20.03 -6.66
C ASN A 20 -8.41 19.60 -6.10
N ARG A 21 -8.97 18.52 -6.63
CA ARG A 21 -10.22 17.94 -6.12
C ARG A 21 -10.02 17.35 -4.72
N SER A 22 -8.92 16.64 -4.50
CA SER A 22 -8.55 16.04 -3.21
C SER A 22 -8.34 17.13 -2.15
N ILE A 23 -7.61 18.21 -2.46
CA ILE A 23 -7.41 19.35 -1.56
C ILE A 23 -8.76 19.97 -1.15
N ARG A 24 -9.65 20.23 -2.12
CA ARG A 24 -10.98 20.76 -1.81
C ARG A 24 -11.83 19.80 -0.97
N MET A 25 -11.70 18.49 -1.17
CA MET A 25 -12.42 17.49 -0.37
C MET A 25 -11.91 17.49 1.07
N VAL A 26 -10.60 17.50 1.28
CA VAL A 26 -9.97 17.58 2.61
C VAL A 26 -10.44 18.83 3.36
N ALA A 27 -10.52 19.99 2.68
CA ALA A 27 -11.04 21.22 3.25
C ALA A 27 -12.53 21.12 3.63
N ARG A 28 -13.36 20.54 2.74
CA ARG A 28 -14.80 20.31 3.04
C ARG A 28 -15.03 19.36 4.21
N LEU A 29 -14.16 18.39 4.41
CA LEU A 29 -14.21 17.45 5.52
C LEU A 29 -13.68 18.05 6.83
N GLY A 30 -13.11 19.27 6.80
CA GLY A 30 -12.56 19.94 7.97
C GLY A 30 -11.33 19.25 8.58
N ILE A 31 -10.52 18.58 7.77
CA ILE A 31 -9.36 17.79 8.21
C ILE A 31 -8.04 18.30 7.63
N SER A 32 -7.99 19.54 7.17
CA SER A 32 -6.79 20.12 6.53
C SER A 32 -5.58 20.17 7.47
N ASP A 33 -5.78 20.29 8.76
CA ASP A 33 -4.74 20.27 9.80
C ASP A 33 -4.09 18.90 9.99
N ARG A 34 -4.73 17.85 9.47
CA ARG A 34 -4.29 16.44 9.58
C ARG A 34 -3.90 15.81 8.26
N PHE A 35 -3.95 16.56 7.18
CA PHE A 35 -3.70 16.05 5.83
C PHE A 35 -2.56 16.81 5.16
N HIS A 36 -1.53 16.07 4.72
CA HIS A 36 -0.38 16.63 4.03
C HIS A 36 -0.29 16.10 2.61
N PHE A 37 -0.10 17.01 1.65
CA PHE A 37 0.14 16.68 0.25
C PHE A 37 1.60 16.95 -0.08
N THR A 38 2.36 15.90 -0.40
CA THR A 38 3.80 16.04 -0.66
C THR A 38 4.12 16.41 -2.11
N GLY A 39 3.15 16.23 -3.02
CA GLY A 39 3.47 16.15 -4.44
C GLY A 39 4.18 14.83 -4.77
N PHE A 40 4.84 14.80 -5.93
CA PHE A 40 5.54 13.59 -6.40
C PHE A 40 6.88 13.43 -5.66
N LEU A 41 7.05 12.28 -5.00
CA LEU A 41 8.29 11.90 -4.31
C LEU A 41 9.17 11.03 -5.20
N ARG A 42 10.51 11.09 -5.02
CA ARG A 42 11.48 10.29 -5.78
C ARG A 42 12.61 9.80 -4.88
N GLY A 43 13.18 8.64 -5.25
CA GLY A 43 14.40 8.10 -4.65
C GLY A 43 14.33 8.02 -3.13
N ALA A 44 15.28 8.62 -2.44
CA ALA A 44 15.40 8.57 -0.99
C ALA A 44 14.20 9.17 -0.22
N ASP A 45 13.46 10.11 -0.81
CA ASP A 45 12.33 10.71 -0.14
C ASP A 45 11.12 9.78 -0.07
N VAL A 46 10.97 8.85 -1.03
CA VAL A 46 9.99 7.75 -0.96
C VAL A 46 10.29 6.86 0.23
N GLN A 47 11.56 6.45 0.40
CA GLN A 47 11.99 5.58 1.50
C GLN A 47 11.80 6.25 2.87
N LYS A 48 12.14 7.53 2.97
CA LYS A 48 11.90 8.32 4.20
C LYS A 48 10.41 8.41 4.54
N MET A 49 9.57 8.60 3.53
CA MET A 49 8.12 8.67 3.74
C MET A 49 7.57 7.34 4.25
N PHE A 50 7.98 6.21 3.67
CA PHE A 50 7.59 4.91 4.19
C PHE A 50 8.09 4.71 5.63
N ALA A 51 9.35 5.02 5.92
CA ALA A 51 9.91 4.89 7.27
C ALA A 51 9.21 5.76 8.34
N LEU A 52 8.50 6.81 7.94
CA LEU A 52 7.68 7.67 8.81
C LEU A 52 6.21 7.22 8.91
N SER A 53 5.82 6.19 8.15
CA SER A 53 4.43 5.76 8.05
C SER A 53 4.15 4.56 8.93
N ASP A 54 3.01 4.56 9.62
CA ASP A 54 2.52 3.41 10.39
C ASP A 54 1.70 2.45 9.52
N VAL A 55 1.06 2.95 8.46
CA VAL A 55 0.24 2.19 7.51
C VAL A 55 0.36 2.80 6.13
N TYR A 56 0.54 1.96 5.12
CA TYR A 56 0.49 2.34 3.71
C TYR A 56 -0.85 1.94 3.08
N ILE A 57 -1.39 2.79 2.20
CA ILE A 57 -2.69 2.54 1.56
C ILE A 57 -2.57 2.81 0.07
N MET A 58 -2.98 1.84 -0.76
CA MET A 58 -3.08 1.98 -2.22
C MET A 58 -4.49 1.60 -2.69
N PRO A 59 -5.44 2.56 -2.68
CA PRO A 59 -6.84 2.31 -3.07
C PRO A 59 -7.05 2.48 -4.58
N SER A 60 -6.21 1.88 -5.39
CA SER A 60 -6.24 2.04 -6.85
C SER A 60 -7.47 1.39 -7.47
N VAL A 61 -8.13 2.11 -8.37
CA VAL A 61 -9.25 1.59 -9.18
C VAL A 61 -8.76 0.55 -10.18
N SER A 62 -7.59 0.79 -10.76
CA SER A 62 -6.89 -0.11 -11.69
C SER A 62 -5.40 0.14 -11.54
N GLU A 63 -4.66 -0.89 -11.22
CA GLU A 63 -3.21 -0.85 -11.08
C GLU A 63 -2.63 -2.15 -11.66
N PRO A 64 -1.87 -2.11 -12.77
CA PRO A 64 -1.36 -3.31 -13.42
C PRO A 64 -0.55 -4.23 -12.50
N PHE A 65 0.24 -3.64 -11.59
CA PHE A 65 0.95 -4.39 -10.55
C PHE A 65 0.96 -3.63 -9.23
N GLY A 66 1.60 -2.45 -9.17
CA GLY A 66 1.80 -1.65 -7.96
C GLY A 66 3.06 -2.04 -7.19
N ILE A 67 4.18 -1.36 -7.48
CA ILE A 67 5.46 -1.61 -6.79
C ILE A 67 5.45 -1.00 -5.38
N SER A 68 4.74 0.10 -5.19
CA SER A 68 4.77 0.87 -3.95
C SER A 68 4.32 0.10 -2.69
N PRO A 69 3.35 -0.82 -2.70
CA PRO A 69 3.07 -1.64 -1.53
C PRO A 69 4.24 -2.59 -1.18
N LEU A 70 4.96 -3.10 -2.18
CA LEU A 70 6.14 -3.93 -1.93
C LEU A 70 7.27 -3.11 -1.28
N GLU A 71 7.47 -1.87 -1.72
CA GLU A 71 8.45 -0.94 -1.14
C GLU A 71 8.08 -0.58 0.30
N ALA A 72 6.80 -0.31 0.57
CA ALA A 72 6.29 -0.06 1.91
C ALA A 72 6.52 -1.27 2.84
N MET A 73 6.09 -2.46 2.43
CA MET A 73 6.26 -3.70 3.20
C MET A 73 7.74 -4.03 3.44
N ARG A 74 8.62 -3.78 2.46
CA ARG A 74 10.07 -3.93 2.63
C ARG A 74 10.66 -2.94 3.63
N THR A 75 10.03 -1.81 3.85
CA THR A 75 10.42 -0.83 4.87
C THR A 75 9.80 -1.14 6.24
N GLY A 76 9.03 -2.23 6.35
CA GLY A 76 8.37 -2.64 7.57
C GLY A 76 7.02 -1.94 7.81
N VAL A 77 6.36 -1.48 6.76
CA VAL A 77 5.07 -0.79 6.84
C VAL A 77 3.96 -1.72 6.35
N PRO A 78 2.99 -2.07 7.21
CA PRO A 78 1.84 -2.88 6.80
C PRO A 78 1.01 -2.14 5.75
N SER A 79 0.54 -2.87 4.75
CA SER A 79 -0.10 -2.29 3.57
C SER A 79 -1.56 -2.71 3.44
N ILE A 80 -2.41 -1.76 3.06
CA ILE A 80 -3.79 -1.97 2.63
C ILE A 80 -3.85 -1.67 1.13
N ILE A 81 -4.30 -2.60 0.33
CA ILE A 81 -4.36 -2.46 -1.14
C ILE A 81 -5.75 -2.78 -1.66
N SER A 82 -6.07 -2.26 -2.84
CA SER A 82 -7.32 -2.65 -3.50
C SER A 82 -7.22 -4.05 -4.10
N HIS A 83 -8.31 -4.80 -4.09
CA HIS A 83 -8.44 -6.07 -4.82
C HIS A 83 -8.16 -5.92 -6.31
N GLN A 84 -8.36 -4.71 -6.88
CA GLN A 84 -8.20 -4.40 -8.28
C GLN A 84 -6.76 -4.10 -8.71
N SER A 85 -5.79 -4.26 -7.79
CA SER A 85 -4.37 -4.13 -8.11
C SER A 85 -3.74 -5.49 -8.41
N GLY A 86 -2.81 -5.56 -9.36
CA GLY A 86 -2.06 -6.79 -9.63
C GLY A 86 -1.22 -7.26 -8.44
N ALA A 87 -0.80 -6.35 -7.57
CA ALA A 87 -0.14 -6.71 -6.31
C ALA A 87 -1.04 -7.58 -5.40
N ALA A 88 -2.37 -7.45 -5.49
CA ALA A 88 -3.31 -8.25 -4.72
C ALA A 88 -3.27 -9.75 -5.07
N GLU A 89 -2.85 -10.10 -6.28
CA GLU A 89 -2.68 -11.50 -6.70
C GLU A 89 -1.45 -12.15 -6.07
N VAL A 90 -0.44 -11.35 -5.71
CA VAL A 90 0.86 -11.83 -5.27
C VAL A 90 1.03 -11.71 -3.76
N LEU A 91 0.61 -10.58 -3.18
CA LEU A 91 0.78 -10.31 -1.75
C LEU A 91 -0.33 -10.98 -0.93
N LYS A 92 0.06 -11.86 -0.01
CA LYS A 92 -0.85 -12.57 0.90
C LYS A 92 -1.10 -11.79 2.19
N TYR A 93 -0.09 -11.07 2.66
CA TYR A 93 -0.09 -10.41 3.97
C TYR A 93 -0.40 -8.90 3.90
N ALA A 94 -0.66 -8.35 2.71
CA ALA A 94 -1.34 -7.08 2.60
C ALA A 94 -2.84 -7.27 2.86
N LEU A 95 -3.45 -6.37 3.62
CA LEU A 95 -4.90 -6.31 3.77
C LEU A 95 -5.52 -5.87 2.43
N LYS A 96 -6.63 -6.47 2.06
CA LYS A 96 -7.24 -6.26 0.73
C LYS A 96 -8.68 -5.81 0.88
N VAL A 97 -9.01 -4.71 0.24
CA VAL A 97 -10.35 -4.13 0.23
C VAL A 97 -10.75 -3.76 -1.19
N ASP A 98 -12.02 -3.69 -1.45
CA ASP A 98 -12.50 -3.09 -2.69
C ASP A 98 -12.27 -1.57 -2.66
N PHE A 99 -11.81 -0.98 -3.77
CA PHE A 99 -11.46 0.46 -3.80
C PHE A 99 -12.65 1.39 -3.46
N TRP A 100 -13.88 0.92 -3.66
CA TRP A 100 -15.11 1.65 -3.33
C TRP A 100 -15.59 1.45 -1.89
N ASP A 101 -15.09 0.41 -1.19
CA ASP A 101 -15.50 0.14 0.19
C ASP A 101 -14.70 0.99 1.18
N VAL A 102 -15.14 2.24 1.30
CA VAL A 102 -14.48 3.24 2.16
C VAL A 102 -14.60 2.86 3.64
N ASP A 103 -15.66 2.17 4.02
CA ASP A 103 -15.89 1.77 5.41
C ASP A 103 -14.97 0.63 5.81
N ALA A 104 -14.86 -0.43 4.98
CA ALA A 104 -13.89 -1.52 5.21
C ALA A 104 -12.45 -0.98 5.25
N MET A 105 -12.09 -0.08 4.31
CA MET A 105 -10.77 0.56 4.31
C MET A 105 -10.51 1.35 5.61
N ALA A 106 -11.51 2.07 6.11
CA ALA A 106 -11.39 2.81 7.36
C ALA A 106 -11.28 1.88 8.58
N ASP A 107 -11.96 0.73 8.56
CA ASP A 107 -11.89 -0.28 9.62
C ASP A 107 -10.50 -0.97 9.62
N ASP A 108 -9.94 -1.29 8.47
CA ASP A 108 -8.59 -1.86 8.35
C ASP A 108 -7.50 -0.89 8.84
N ILE A 109 -7.60 0.39 8.46
CA ILE A 109 -6.69 1.43 8.98
C ILE A 109 -6.82 1.51 10.52
N TYR A 110 -8.05 1.52 11.01
CA TYR A 110 -8.29 1.56 12.45
C TYR A 110 -7.70 0.34 13.16
N ALA A 111 -7.89 -0.85 12.59
CA ALA A 111 -7.40 -2.09 13.15
C ALA A 111 -5.86 -2.11 13.25
N LEU A 112 -5.17 -1.75 12.16
CA LEU A 112 -3.69 -1.70 12.15
C LEU A 112 -3.14 -0.65 13.14
N LEU A 113 -3.81 0.49 13.31
CA LEU A 113 -3.37 1.54 14.24
C LEU A 113 -3.72 1.24 15.71
N THR A 114 -4.69 0.36 15.97
CA THR A 114 -5.22 0.14 17.33
C THR A 114 -4.77 -1.19 17.93
N TYR A 115 -4.55 -2.21 17.09
CA TYR A 115 -4.18 -3.55 17.55
C TYR A 115 -2.72 -3.86 17.22
N PRO A 116 -1.78 -3.66 18.18
CA PRO A 116 -0.33 -3.84 17.92
C PRO A 116 0.01 -5.26 17.45
N ALA A 117 -0.69 -6.28 17.92
CA ALA A 117 -0.45 -7.66 17.50
C ALA A 117 -0.74 -7.86 16.00
N LEU A 118 -1.83 -7.26 15.49
CA LEU A 118 -2.16 -7.32 14.07
C LEU A 118 -1.13 -6.56 13.23
N ALA A 119 -0.79 -5.34 13.65
CA ALA A 119 0.21 -4.54 12.94
C ALA A 119 1.57 -5.26 12.91
N HIS A 120 2.02 -5.79 14.04
CA HIS A 120 3.28 -6.54 14.11
C HIS A 120 3.27 -7.79 13.22
N PHE A 121 2.19 -8.56 13.26
CA PHE A 121 2.03 -9.73 12.40
C PHE A 121 2.07 -9.36 10.91
N ALA A 122 1.26 -8.36 10.48
CA ALA A 122 1.22 -7.91 9.09
C ALA A 122 2.58 -7.36 8.63
N THR A 123 3.28 -6.62 9.50
CA THR A 123 4.62 -6.11 9.22
C THR A 123 5.64 -7.23 9.04
N ALA A 124 5.73 -8.16 9.99
CA ALA A 124 6.72 -9.24 9.96
C ALA A 124 6.51 -10.17 8.76
N GLN A 125 5.29 -10.65 8.59
CA GLN A 125 4.96 -11.56 7.49
C GLN A 125 5.07 -10.88 6.12
N GLY A 126 4.63 -9.61 6.03
CA GLY A 126 4.76 -8.84 4.81
C GLY A 126 6.21 -8.56 4.42
N TYR A 127 7.06 -8.25 5.38
CA TYR A 127 8.50 -8.06 5.16
C TYR A 127 9.17 -9.33 4.62
N ASP A 128 8.89 -10.48 5.23
CA ASP A 128 9.44 -11.76 4.79
C ASP A 128 8.94 -12.10 3.38
N GLU A 129 7.64 -11.96 3.13
CA GLU A 129 7.04 -12.23 1.81
C GLU A 129 7.69 -11.42 0.69
N VAL A 130 7.82 -10.11 0.86
CA VAL A 130 8.38 -9.26 -0.21
C VAL A 130 9.89 -9.48 -0.44
N ASN A 131 10.61 -9.94 0.58
CA ASN A 131 12.02 -10.28 0.43
C ASN A 131 12.24 -11.61 -0.33
N GLU A 132 11.22 -12.46 -0.41
CA GLU A 132 11.24 -13.67 -1.23
C GLU A 132 10.86 -13.42 -2.69
N LEU A 133 10.24 -12.28 -3.01
CA LEU A 133 9.90 -11.88 -4.37
C LEU A 133 11.15 -11.39 -5.13
N LYS A 134 11.96 -12.36 -5.60
CA LYS A 134 13.21 -12.09 -6.32
C LYS A 134 13.05 -12.35 -7.81
N TRP A 135 13.73 -11.56 -8.61
CA TRP A 135 13.81 -11.74 -10.07
C TRP A 135 14.28 -13.15 -10.47
N ASN A 136 15.20 -13.73 -9.69
CA ASN A 136 15.68 -15.09 -9.94
C ASN A 136 14.56 -16.14 -9.87
N ASN A 137 13.59 -15.97 -8.97
CA ASN A 137 12.44 -16.87 -8.86
C ASN A 137 11.50 -16.73 -10.07
N ALA A 138 11.27 -15.50 -10.55
CA ALA A 138 10.48 -15.23 -11.74
C ALA A 138 11.18 -15.82 -13.00
N THR A 139 12.48 -15.59 -13.14
CA THR A 139 13.29 -16.13 -14.25
C THR A 139 13.30 -17.65 -14.26
N ALA A 140 13.40 -18.30 -13.10
CA ALA A 140 13.37 -19.77 -13.01
C ALA A 140 12.02 -20.35 -13.47
N LYS A 141 10.91 -19.67 -13.13
CA LYS A 141 9.57 -20.05 -13.63
C LYS A 141 9.47 -19.91 -15.15
N LEU A 142 9.94 -18.79 -15.69
CA LEU A 142 9.93 -18.52 -17.12
C LEU A 142 10.79 -19.56 -17.89
N LYS A 143 11.97 -19.88 -17.38
CA LYS A 143 12.85 -20.90 -17.95
C LYS A 143 12.16 -22.27 -18.05
N LYS A 144 11.45 -22.69 -17.00
CA LYS A 144 10.69 -23.95 -17.01
C LYS A 144 9.61 -23.97 -18.11
N VAL A 145 8.95 -22.83 -18.36
CA VAL A 145 7.96 -22.73 -19.44
C VAL A 145 8.64 -22.92 -20.80
N TYR A 146 9.77 -22.24 -21.05
CA TYR A 146 10.54 -22.43 -22.30
C TYR A 146 11.00 -23.87 -22.49
N GLU A 147 11.55 -24.49 -21.45
CA GLU A 147 11.97 -25.90 -21.48
C GLU A 147 10.81 -26.85 -21.80
N SER A 148 9.62 -26.58 -21.25
CA SER A 148 8.44 -27.40 -21.52
C SER A 148 7.94 -27.30 -22.98
N VAL A 149 8.14 -26.16 -23.64
CA VAL A 149 7.76 -25.96 -25.04
C VAL A 149 8.79 -26.57 -26.00
N LEU A 150 10.07 -26.45 -25.65
CA LEU A 150 11.15 -26.98 -26.49
C LEU A 150 11.25 -28.51 -26.46
N ASN A 151 10.71 -29.17 -25.45
CA ASN A 151 10.73 -30.62 -25.28
C ASN A 151 9.43 -31.31 -25.77
N GLN A 152 8.56 -30.59 -26.46
CA GLN A 152 7.41 -31.09 -27.20
C GLN A 152 7.75 -31.30 -28.67
#